data_6829b19fb64948d223da3eea22354030
#
_entry.id   6829b19fb64948d223da3eea22354030
#
_cell.length_a   1.000
_cell.length_b   1.000
_cell.length_c   1.000
_cell.angle_alpha   90.00
_cell.angle_beta   90.00
_cell.angle_gamma   90.00
#
_symmetry.space_group_name_H-M   'P 1'
#
loop_
_entity.id
_entity.type
_entity.pdbx_description
1 polymer ?
#
loop_
_entity_poly.entity_id
_entity_poly.type
_entity_poly.pdbx_seq_one_letter_code
_entity_poly.pdbx_strand_id
1 'polypeptide(L)'
;VKIALAQINPTVGDLTGNEARILAAYRRGVEAGVEMVVFPELAVTGYPPRDLLHKSRFIPDNLAVLERLAVATGETGLLVGFVGRNDRQPGREATNSVALLQHGKILATRAKMLLPTYDVFDEDRYFEPAQENAPVEFNGRKIGLTICEDVWNDEAFWDERRYLRNPARELVEAGAEILFNVSASPWHLGKDRLRVEMLSSLVAQIRRPFVYCNAIGGNDELLFDGASLAFDPAGRLIAQGAMFDEDFPVLDTDAAAPIAPTSVADEEALYRALVLGVRDYFHKCGFKSAVLGLSGGIDSALTAVIAVEALGAENVRGVSLPSQYSSQGSLDDARILAENLGIRYDIVPIQPVFEPVKEQLADIFAGRSEDTTEENIQARLRGVILMAMSNKFGSLLLTTGNKSELAVGYCTLYGDMCGGLAVISDVPKTMVYRLSEWINREREIIPRASITKPPSAELRPDQTDQDSLPPYDVLDAILEAYVVGGKSRAEIVAAGFDQPTVDRVVRLIDVNEYKRRQAAPGLKITSKAFGVGRRMPIAQRYRGGD
;
A
#
# COMPACT_ATOMS: atom_id res chain seq x y z
N VAL A 1 -11.27 30.10 -10.19
CA VAL A 1 -10.80 29.27 -11.32
C VAL A 1 -11.60 27.97 -11.33
N LYS A 2 -12.26 27.69 -12.45
CA LYS A 2 -13.01 26.44 -12.63
C LYS A 2 -12.05 25.33 -13.06
N ILE A 3 -11.91 24.28 -12.24
CA ILE A 3 -10.95 23.21 -12.44
C ILE A 3 -11.61 21.83 -12.36
N ALA A 4 -10.91 20.81 -12.88
CA ALA A 4 -11.22 19.42 -12.64
C ALA A 4 -10.02 18.70 -12.02
N LEU A 5 -10.27 17.85 -11.04
CA LEU A 5 -9.27 16.96 -10.44
C LEU A 5 -9.37 15.58 -11.10
N ALA A 6 -8.43 15.26 -11.96
CA ALA A 6 -8.39 13.97 -12.65
C ALA A 6 -7.67 12.93 -11.76
N GLN A 7 -8.41 12.36 -10.83
CA GLN A 7 -7.94 11.30 -9.94
C GLN A 7 -7.89 9.98 -10.70
N ILE A 8 -6.76 9.70 -11.34
CA ILE A 8 -6.56 8.54 -12.21
C ILE A 8 -5.66 7.48 -11.57
N ASN A 9 -5.74 6.25 -12.09
CA ASN A 9 -4.94 5.10 -11.71
C ASN A 9 -3.86 4.81 -12.79
N PRO A 10 -2.70 5.47 -12.77
CA PRO A 10 -1.64 5.19 -13.72
C PRO A 10 -0.96 3.86 -13.45
N THR A 11 -0.44 3.24 -14.51
CA THR A 11 0.40 2.04 -14.41
C THR A 11 1.86 2.43 -14.60
N VAL A 12 2.73 2.02 -13.69
CA VAL A 12 4.16 2.33 -13.77
C VAL A 12 4.76 1.77 -15.05
N GLY A 13 5.39 2.63 -15.85
CA GLY A 13 6.04 2.29 -17.11
C GLY A 13 5.12 2.13 -18.32
N ASP A 14 3.81 2.15 -18.17
CA ASP A 14 2.85 2.13 -19.29
C ASP A 14 2.62 3.54 -19.85
N LEU A 15 3.66 4.09 -20.50
CA LEU A 15 3.61 5.46 -21.02
C LEU A 15 2.45 5.68 -21.98
N THR A 16 2.16 4.71 -22.86
CA THR A 16 1.08 4.81 -23.84
C THR A 16 -0.31 4.74 -23.20
N GLY A 17 -0.51 3.80 -22.26
CA GLY A 17 -1.78 3.68 -21.54
C GLY A 17 -2.04 4.90 -20.64
N ASN A 18 -1.03 5.42 -19.97
CA ASN A 18 -1.14 6.61 -19.14
C ASN A 18 -1.44 7.86 -19.99
N GLU A 19 -0.77 8.03 -21.16
CA GLU A 19 -1.08 9.10 -22.13
C GLU A 19 -2.55 9.05 -22.56
N ALA A 20 -3.05 7.87 -22.91
CA ALA A 20 -4.45 7.71 -23.32
C ALA A 20 -5.44 8.07 -22.20
N ARG A 21 -5.17 7.68 -20.95
CA ARG A 21 -5.97 8.05 -19.75
C ARG A 21 -5.96 9.56 -19.51
N ILE A 22 -4.78 10.19 -19.58
CA ILE A 22 -4.62 11.63 -19.41
C ILE A 22 -5.42 12.37 -20.49
N LEU A 23 -5.30 11.99 -21.75
CA LEU A 23 -6.05 12.62 -22.85
C LEU A 23 -7.56 12.42 -22.73
N ALA A 24 -8.01 11.25 -22.27
CA ALA A 24 -9.44 11.00 -22.03
C ALA A 24 -10.01 11.91 -20.94
N ALA A 25 -9.31 12.02 -19.80
CA ALA A 25 -9.70 12.90 -18.71
C ALA A 25 -9.60 14.40 -19.12
N TYR A 26 -8.59 14.78 -19.89
CA TYR A 26 -8.45 16.12 -20.43
C TYR A 26 -9.67 16.52 -21.32
N ARG A 27 -10.08 15.66 -22.26
CA ARG A 27 -11.26 15.88 -23.11
C ARG A 27 -12.53 16.06 -22.27
N ARG A 28 -12.71 15.23 -21.23
CA ARG A 28 -13.81 15.36 -20.27
C ARG A 28 -13.81 16.75 -19.59
N GLY A 29 -12.63 17.27 -19.26
CA GLY A 29 -12.48 18.62 -18.70
C GLY A 29 -12.86 19.72 -19.69
N VAL A 30 -12.43 19.59 -20.95
CA VAL A 30 -12.81 20.51 -22.02
C VAL A 30 -14.35 20.54 -22.21
N GLU A 31 -14.99 19.36 -22.24
CA GLU A 31 -16.44 19.22 -22.32
C GLU A 31 -17.18 19.84 -21.12
N ALA A 32 -16.59 19.72 -19.92
CA ALA A 32 -17.09 20.33 -18.68
C ALA A 32 -16.86 21.86 -18.61
N GLY A 33 -16.15 22.43 -19.59
CA GLY A 33 -15.82 23.85 -19.66
C GLY A 33 -14.97 24.32 -18.47
N VAL A 34 -13.99 23.53 -18.07
CA VAL A 34 -13.03 23.93 -17.03
C VAL A 34 -11.86 24.69 -17.62
N GLU A 35 -11.26 25.57 -16.82
CA GLU A 35 -10.07 26.31 -17.21
C GLU A 35 -8.81 25.44 -17.17
N MET A 36 -8.76 24.45 -16.23
CA MET A 36 -7.63 23.53 -16.09
C MET A 36 -8.07 22.16 -15.60
N VAL A 37 -7.41 21.10 -16.11
CA VAL A 37 -7.48 19.74 -15.57
C VAL A 37 -6.17 19.44 -14.87
N VAL A 38 -6.27 19.02 -13.59
CA VAL A 38 -5.13 18.73 -12.72
C VAL A 38 -4.97 17.23 -12.56
N PHE A 39 -3.78 16.72 -12.83
CA PHE A 39 -3.41 15.31 -12.73
C PHE A 39 -2.44 15.05 -11.57
N PRO A 40 -2.32 13.81 -11.08
CA PRO A 40 -1.41 13.44 -10.00
C PRO A 40 0.08 13.59 -10.33
N GLU A 41 0.90 13.47 -9.29
CA GLU A 41 2.36 13.33 -9.37
C GLU A 41 2.74 12.15 -10.27
N LEU A 42 3.75 12.36 -11.14
CA LEU A 42 4.26 11.36 -12.08
C LEU A 42 3.17 10.60 -12.87
N ALA A 43 2.06 11.27 -13.19
CA ALA A 43 0.94 10.62 -13.89
C ALA A 43 1.35 10.04 -15.25
N VAL A 44 2.36 10.61 -15.93
CA VAL A 44 2.87 10.10 -17.20
C VAL A 44 3.58 8.75 -17.04
N THR A 45 4.42 8.61 -16.02
CA THR A 45 5.23 7.39 -15.79
C THR A 45 4.60 6.41 -14.83
N GLY A 46 3.63 6.83 -14.01
CA GLY A 46 3.24 6.15 -12.79
C GLY A 46 4.26 6.34 -11.67
N TYR A 47 3.84 6.16 -10.40
CA TYR A 47 4.66 6.32 -9.20
C TYR A 47 4.68 5.01 -8.38
N PRO A 48 5.85 4.57 -7.88
CA PRO A 48 7.20 5.09 -8.13
C PRO A 48 7.89 4.36 -9.31
N PRO A 49 8.55 5.08 -10.21
CA PRO A 49 9.23 4.46 -11.36
C PRO A 49 10.51 3.70 -11.00
N ARG A 50 11.11 3.97 -9.85
CA ARG A 50 12.31 3.30 -9.32
C ARG A 50 13.42 3.16 -10.38
N ASP A 51 14.07 2.00 -10.47
CA ASP A 51 15.20 1.73 -11.39
C ASP A 51 14.83 1.76 -12.89
N LEU A 52 13.56 1.95 -13.25
CA LEU A 52 13.19 2.27 -14.63
C LEU A 52 13.86 3.58 -15.09
N LEU A 53 14.11 4.51 -14.17
CA LEU A 53 14.81 5.77 -14.44
C LEU A 53 16.25 5.58 -14.96
N HIS A 54 16.88 4.44 -14.69
CA HIS A 54 18.22 4.11 -15.18
C HIS A 54 18.22 3.48 -16.59
N LYS A 55 17.04 3.22 -17.17
CA LYS A 55 16.94 2.76 -18.57
C LYS A 55 17.08 3.96 -19.49
N SER A 56 18.06 3.91 -20.40
CA SER A 56 18.45 5.03 -21.27
C SER A 56 17.32 5.66 -22.09
N ARG A 57 16.28 4.88 -22.41
CA ARG A 57 15.13 5.35 -23.18
C ARG A 57 13.99 5.89 -22.31
N PHE A 58 13.94 5.57 -21.02
CA PHE A 58 12.76 5.84 -20.19
C PHE A 58 12.47 7.34 -20.04
N ILE A 59 13.50 8.16 -19.72
CA ILE A 59 13.33 9.62 -19.62
C ILE A 59 13.02 10.25 -20.98
N PRO A 60 13.76 9.96 -22.08
CA PRO A 60 13.40 10.47 -23.40
C PRO A 60 11.97 10.11 -23.85
N ASP A 61 11.54 8.86 -23.63
CA ASP A 61 10.20 8.40 -24.03
C ASP A 61 9.10 9.10 -23.21
N ASN A 62 9.28 9.30 -21.90
CA ASN A 62 8.39 10.09 -21.06
C ASN A 62 8.31 11.57 -21.53
N LEU A 63 9.44 12.19 -21.88
CA LEU A 63 9.44 13.57 -22.40
C LEU A 63 8.70 13.66 -23.75
N ALA A 64 8.84 12.66 -24.63
CA ALA A 64 8.10 12.62 -25.87
C ALA A 64 6.57 12.50 -25.65
N VAL A 65 6.13 11.80 -24.60
CA VAL A 65 4.71 11.81 -24.19
C VAL A 65 4.28 13.21 -23.76
N LEU A 66 5.09 13.90 -22.93
CA LEU A 66 4.78 15.26 -22.49
C LEU A 66 4.60 16.23 -23.67
N GLU A 67 5.47 16.13 -24.69
CA GLU A 67 5.36 16.93 -25.90
C GLU A 67 4.03 16.65 -26.66
N ARG A 68 3.64 15.37 -26.80
CA ARG A 68 2.36 15.02 -27.44
C ARG A 68 1.15 15.52 -26.64
N LEU A 69 1.21 15.43 -25.30
CA LEU A 69 0.19 15.99 -24.43
C LEU A 69 0.09 17.51 -24.61
N ALA A 70 1.23 18.22 -24.68
CA ALA A 70 1.23 19.65 -24.93
C ALA A 70 0.55 19.99 -26.26
N VAL A 71 0.92 19.33 -27.34
CA VAL A 71 0.30 19.53 -28.67
C VAL A 71 -1.22 19.31 -28.66
N ALA A 72 -1.71 18.41 -27.82
CA ALA A 72 -3.13 18.11 -27.70
C ALA A 72 -3.94 19.17 -26.92
N THR A 73 -3.28 20.13 -26.24
CA THR A 73 -3.96 21.15 -25.43
C THR A 73 -4.46 22.33 -26.27
N GLY A 74 -5.66 22.84 -25.90
CA GLY A 74 -6.26 24.07 -26.42
C GLY A 74 -6.32 25.17 -25.36
N GLU A 75 -7.49 25.82 -25.24
CA GLU A 75 -7.76 26.88 -24.24
C GLU A 75 -7.73 26.35 -22.80
N THR A 76 -8.16 25.11 -22.58
CA THR A 76 -8.10 24.47 -21.27
C THR A 76 -6.66 24.08 -20.94
N GLY A 77 -6.15 24.49 -19.79
CA GLY A 77 -4.84 24.08 -19.28
C GLY A 77 -4.81 22.63 -18.83
N LEU A 78 -3.66 22.00 -18.92
CA LEU A 78 -3.40 20.66 -18.42
C LEU A 78 -2.20 20.72 -17.46
N LEU A 79 -2.40 20.38 -16.19
CA LEU A 79 -1.35 20.32 -15.16
C LEU A 79 -1.05 18.86 -14.86
N VAL A 80 0.18 18.38 -15.17
CA VAL A 80 0.51 16.95 -15.14
C VAL A 80 1.89 16.67 -14.55
N GLY A 81 1.96 15.66 -13.66
CA GLY A 81 3.22 15.15 -13.12
C GLY A 81 3.94 14.25 -14.13
N PHE A 82 5.25 14.46 -14.28
CA PHE A 82 6.12 13.73 -15.20
C PHE A 82 7.57 13.66 -14.67
N VAL A 83 8.40 12.82 -15.28
CA VAL A 83 9.85 12.80 -15.01
C VAL A 83 10.54 13.84 -15.89
N GLY A 84 11.06 14.88 -15.26
CA GLY A 84 11.87 15.88 -15.94
C GLY A 84 13.36 15.47 -16.04
N ARG A 85 14.11 16.20 -16.86
CA ARG A 85 15.57 16.10 -16.93
C ARG A 85 16.22 17.22 -16.12
N ASN A 86 17.24 16.88 -15.36
CA ASN A 86 18.07 17.87 -14.70
C ASN A 86 19.13 18.40 -15.68
N ASP A 87 19.01 19.65 -16.08
CA ASP A 87 19.97 20.31 -16.97
C ASP A 87 21.14 20.94 -16.19
N ARG A 88 21.15 20.86 -14.87
CA ARG A 88 22.20 21.39 -14.00
C ARG A 88 23.21 20.30 -13.65
N GLN A 89 24.48 20.63 -13.71
CA GLN A 89 25.57 19.74 -13.31
C GLN A 89 26.41 20.40 -12.21
N PRO A 90 26.86 19.64 -11.18
CA PRO A 90 26.62 18.21 -10.94
C PRO A 90 25.23 17.96 -10.37
N GLY A 91 24.74 16.70 -10.47
CA GLY A 91 23.48 16.26 -9.90
C GLY A 91 22.96 14.97 -10.54
N ARG A 92 21.82 14.51 -10.08
CA ARG A 92 21.11 13.36 -10.66
C ARG A 92 20.49 13.76 -12.00
N GLU A 93 20.36 12.81 -12.93
CA GLU A 93 19.85 13.10 -14.28
C GLU A 93 18.36 13.47 -14.28
N ALA A 94 17.55 12.90 -13.38
CA ALA A 94 16.11 13.05 -13.35
C ALA A 94 15.63 14.05 -12.30
N THR A 95 14.49 14.67 -12.55
CA THR A 95 13.70 15.45 -11.57
C THR A 95 12.27 14.90 -11.51
N ASN A 96 11.67 14.89 -10.32
CA ASN A 96 10.23 14.69 -10.15
C ASN A 96 9.56 16.04 -10.43
N SER A 97 8.77 16.13 -11.49
CA SER A 97 8.35 17.43 -12.03
C SER A 97 6.86 17.48 -12.37
N VAL A 98 6.33 18.69 -12.38
CA VAL A 98 5.00 19.02 -12.88
C VAL A 98 5.11 20.00 -14.04
N ALA A 99 4.30 19.82 -15.09
CA ALA A 99 4.21 20.69 -16.25
C ALA A 99 2.82 21.30 -16.37
N LEU A 100 2.77 22.59 -16.69
CA LEU A 100 1.58 23.29 -17.13
C LEU A 100 1.61 23.40 -18.65
N LEU A 101 0.60 22.82 -19.31
CA LEU A 101 0.47 22.74 -20.75
C LEU A 101 -0.79 23.50 -21.19
N GLN A 102 -0.70 24.36 -22.22
CA GLN A 102 -1.82 25.08 -22.81
C GLN A 102 -1.47 25.58 -24.21
N HIS A 103 -2.45 25.72 -25.08
CA HIS A 103 -2.29 26.26 -26.44
C HIS A 103 -1.21 25.55 -27.28
N GLY A 104 -1.14 24.22 -27.15
CA GLY A 104 -0.16 23.42 -27.87
C GLY A 104 1.29 23.53 -27.36
N LYS A 105 1.51 24.09 -26.17
CA LYS A 105 2.84 24.39 -25.63
C LYS A 105 2.99 24.00 -24.16
N ILE A 106 4.22 23.76 -23.74
CA ILE A 106 4.61 23.70 -22.33
C ILE A 106 4.81 25.15 -21.87
N LEU A 107 3.93 25.67 -21.01
CA LEU A 107 4.04 27.03 -20.49
C LEU A 107 5.08 27.12 -19.39
N ALA A 108 5.14 26.12 -18.51
CA ALA A 108 6.10 26.07 -17.42
C ALA A 108 6.32 24.63 -16.93
N THR A 109 7.47 24.40 -16.32
CA THR A 109 7.79 23.20 -15.56
C THR A 109 8.32 23.58 -14.19
N ARG A 110 8.03 22.79 -13.16
CA ARG A 110 8.58 22.93 -11.81
C ARG A 110 8.98 21.56 -11.30
N ALA A 111 10.13 21.49 -10.65
CA ALA A 111 10.59 20.26 -10.01
C ALA A 111 10.31 20.28 -8.50
N LYS A 112 10.15 19.12 -7.93
CA LYS A 112 9.93 18.89 -6.50
C LYS A 112 11.13 19.37 -5.67
N MET A 113 10.85 20.05 -4.58
CA MET A 113 11.87 20.62 -3.71
C MET A 113 12.24 19.71 -2.55
N LEU A 114 11.26 19.01 -1.98
CA LEU A 114 11.43 18.15 -0.83
C LEU A 114 11.33 16.69 -1.27
N LEU A 115 12.45 15.97 -1.20
CA LEU A 115 12.53 14.56 -1.61
C LEU A 115 12.49 13.65 -0.40
N PRO A 116 11.41 12.86 -0.19
CA PRO A 116 11.31 11.96 0.95
C PRO A 116 12.25 10.76 0.80
N THR A 117 12.92 10.39 1.93
CA THR A 117 13.85 9.26 2.04
C THR A 117 13.54 8.37 3.25
N TYR A 118 12.34 8.47 3.78
CA TYR A 118 11.86 7.72 4.94
C TYR A 118 10.76 6.73 4.55
N ASP A 119 10.48 5.74 5.41
CA ASP A 119 9.51 4.67 5.19
C ASP A 119 9.74 4.02 3.81
N VAL A 120 8.75 4.03 2.93
CA VAL A 120 8.80 3.43 1.58
C VAL A 120 9.46 4.33 0.53
N PHE A 121 9.75 5.57 0.89
CA PHE A 121 10.32 6.54 -0.02
C PHE A 121 11.84 6.39 -0.16
N ASP A 122 12.33 6.63 -1.37
CA ASP A 122 13.76 6.65 -1.71
C ASP A 122 14.02 7.64 -2.87
N GLU A 123 13.32 8.77 -2.86
CA GLU A 123 13.33 9.71 -3.99
C GLU A 123 14.69 10.38 -4.20
N ASP A 124 15.42 10.68 -3.13
CA ASP A 124 16.76 11.27 -3.22
C ASP A 124 17.78 10.34 -3.92
N ARG A 125 17.49 9.04 -4.03
CA ARG A 125 18.28 8.11 -4.84
C ARG A 125 18.22 8.40 -6.33
N TYR A 126 17.10 8.92 -6.81
CA TYR A 126 16.76 9.01 -8.23
C TYR A 126 16.64 10.44 -8.75
N PHE A 127 16.12 11.35 -7.94
CA PHE A 127 15.74 12.68 -8.38
C PHE A 127 16.64 13.76 -7.79
N GLU A 128 16.90 14.80 -8.57
CA GLU A 128 17.54 16.03 -8.11
C GLU A 128 16.48 17.01 -7.57
N PRO A 129 16.62 17.52 -6.33
CA PRO A 129 15.68 18.49 -5.78
C PRO A 129 15.82 19.86 -6.43
N ALA A 130 14.72 20.55 -6.63
CA ALA A 130 14.75 21.94 -7.05
C ALA A 130 15.32 22.84 -5.93
N GLN A 131 16.19 23.76 -6.30
CA GLN A 131 16.75 24.75 -5.37
C GLN A 131 15.84 25.97 -5.23
N GLU A 132 15.05 26.28 -6.25
CA GLU A 132 14.16 27.43 -6.33
C GLU A 132 12.82 27.01 -6.93
N ASN A 133 11.75 27.67 -6.49
CA ASN A 133 10.44 27.59 -7.09
C ASN A 133 9.82 28.99 -7.15
N ALA A 134 9.10 29.28 -8.22
CA ALA A 134 8.44 30.55 -8.42
C ALA A 134 7.02 30.33 -8.97
N PRO A 135 6.07 31.21 -8.65
CA PRO A 135 4.75 31.16 -9.25
C PRO A 135 4.79 31.20 -10.78
N VAL A 136 3.77 30.62 -11.40
CA VAL A 136 3.59 30.60 -12.85
C VAL A 136 2.35 31.43 -13.19
N GLU A 137 2.39 32.17 -14.27
CA GLU A 137 1.23 32.90 -14.76
C GLU A 137 0.31 31.97 -15.56
N PHE A 138 -0.97 31.93 -15.20
CA PHE A 138 -2.01 31.16 -15.88
C PHE A 138 -3.31 31.97 -15.94
N ASN A 139 -3.77 32.29 -17.14
CA ASN A 139 -4.98 33.09 -17.39
C ASN A 139 -5.07 34.37 -16.56
N GLY A 140 -3.95 35.09 -16.42
CA GLY A 140 -3.86 36.34 -15.66
C GLY A 140 -3.75 36.20 -14.14
N ARG A 141 -3.59 34.98 -13.62
CA ARG A 141 -3.36 34.69 -12.19
C ARG A 141 -1.98 34.07 -11.97
N LYS A 142 -1.36 34.37 -10.85
CA LYS A 142 -0.13 33.71 -10.40
C LYS A 142 -0.48 32.44 -9.61
N ILE A 143 -0.14 31.29 -10.17
CA ILE A 143 -0.38 30.00 -9.52
C ILE A 143 0.91 29.43 -8.95
N GLY A 144 0.87 28.84 -7.75
CA GLY A 144 1.95 28.12 -7.13
C GLY A 144 1.83 26.63 -7.40
N LEU A 145 2.91 25.98 -7.85
CA LEU A 145 2.95 24.56 -8.14
C LEU A 145 3.85 23.85 -7.13
N THR A 146 3.32 22.84 -6.44
CA THR A 146 4.01 21.98 -5.47
C THR A 146 3.77 20.52 -5.80
N ILE A 147 4.65 19.66 -5.33
CA ILE A 147 4.58 18.22 -5.59
C ILE A 147 4.65 17.47 -4.26
N CYS A 148 3.59 16.75 -3.92
CA CYS A 148 3.47 15.81 -2.80
C CYS A 148 4.13 16.31 -1.51
N GLU A 149 5.36 15.88 -1.20
CA GLU A 149 6.12 16.19 0.02
C GLU A 149 6.31 17.69 0.27
N ASP A 150 6.27 18.52 -0.77
CA ASP A 150 6.47 19.98 -0.66
C ASP A 150 5.48 20.67 0.31
N VAL A 151 4.37 20.02 0.67
CA VAL A 151 3.36 20.53 1.60
C VAL A 151 3.32 19.81 2.95
N TRP A 152 4.18 18.80 3.15
CA TRP A 152 4.22 17.99 4.38
C TRP A 152 5.19 18.52 5.46
N ASN A 153 5.71 19.72 5.33
CA ASN A 153 6.69 20.32 6.24
C ASN A 153 6.18 21.61 6.93
N ASP A 154 4.89 21.64 7.30
CA ASP A 154 4.30 22.76 8.03
C ASP A 154 4.72 22.75 9.51
N GLU A 155 5.41 23.82 9.93
CA GLU A 155 5.93 23.97 11.29
C GLU A 155 4.86 24.20 12.37
N ALA A 156 3.64 24.56 11.99
CA ALA A 156 2.55 24.72 12.95
C ALA A 156 1.77 23.42 13.16
N PHE A 157 1.95 22.43 12.31
CA PHE A 157 1.30 21.14 12.41
C PHE A 157 2.22 20.04 12.94
N TRP A 158 3.50 20.05 12.54
CA TRP A 158 4.46 19.02 12.94
C TRP A 158 5.39 19.53 14.04
N ASP A 159 5.44 18.85 15.18
CA ASP A 159 6.38 19.14 16.27
C ASP A 159 7.85 18.98 15.83
N GLU A 160 8.12 18.01 14.95
CA GLU A 160 9.45 17.75 14.37
C GLU A 160 9.41 17.96 12.85
N ARG A 161 10.21 18.91 12.37
CA ARG A 161 10.36 19.19 10.94
C ARG A 161 11.44 18.32 10.33
N ARG A 162 11.17 17.82 9.12
CA ARG A 162 12.16 17.05 8.34
C ARG A 162 13.04 17.93 7.46
N TYR A 163 12.55 19.09 7.04
CA TYR A 163 13.21 19.97 6.09
C TYR A 163 13.27 21.40 6.62
N LEU A 164 14.26 22.16 6.13
CA LEU A 164 14.45 23.56 6.52
C LEU A 164 13.52 24.52 5.77
N ARG A 165 13.00 24.13 4.62
CA ARG A 165 12.19 24.96 3.71
C ARG A 165 10.72 24.61 3.80
N ASN A 166 9.87 25.59 3.48
CA ASN A 166 8.42 25.41 3.33
C ASN A 166 7.99 25.94 1.94
N PRO A 167 8.02 25.10 0.89
CA PRO A 167 7.76 25.53 -0.49
C PRO A 167 6.41 26.21 -0.68
N ALA A 168 5.36 25.79 0.03
CA ALA A 168 4.03 26.40 -0.06
C ALA A 168 4.06 27.88 0.43
N ARG A 169 4.72 28.15 1.55
CA ARG A 169 4.88 29.53 2.06
C ARG A 169 5.74 30.37 1.12
N GLU A 170 6.88 29.85 0.68
CA GLU A 170 7.76 30.55 -0.24
C GLU A 170 7.03 31.00 -1.52
N LEU A 171 6.17 30.14 -2.07
CA LEU A 171 5.35 30.48 -3.23
C LEU A 171 4.34 31.60 -2.96
N VAL A 172 3.68 31.58 -1.78
CA VAL A 172 2.74 32.64 -1.40
C VAL A 172 3.47 33.98 -1.19
N GLU A 173 4.63 33.95 -0.53
CA GLU A 173 5.48 35.14 -0.35
C GLU A 173 5.97 35.71 -1.71
N ALA A 174 6.20 34.83 -2.70
CA ALA A 174 6.52 35.21 -4.07
C ALA A 174 5.30 35.66 -4.89
N GLY A 175 4.11 35.71 -4.27
CA GLY A 175 2.91 36.27 -4.85
C GLY A 175 1.95 35.26 -5.49
N ALA A 176 2.04 33.97 -5.20
CA ALA A 176 1.04 32.99 -5.63
C ALA A 176 -0.33 33.30 -5.02
N GLU A 177 -1.36 33.30 -5.88
CA GLU A 177 -2.74 33.58 -5.52
C GLU A 177 -3.56 32.32 -5.22
N ILE A 178 -3.14 31.19 -5.78
CA ILE A 178 -3.70 29.84 -5.60
C ILE A 178 -2.56 28.82 -5.66
N LEU A 179 -2.63 27.75 -4.89
CA LEU A 179 -1.65 26.66 -4.92
C LEU A 179 -2.27 25.38 -5.43
N PHE A 180 -1.51 24.67 -6.26
CA PHE A 180 -1.81 23.33 -6.74
C PHE A 180 -0.73 22.37 -6.25
N ASN A 181 -1.15 21.28 -5.64
CA ASN A 181 -0.29 20.18 -5.25
C ASN A 181 -0.69 18.93 -6.02
N VAL A 182 0.26 18.37 -6.77
CA VAL A 182 0.09 17.08 -7.45
C VAL A 182 0.76 16.00 -6.63
N SER A 183 0.05 14.93 -6.31
CA SER A 183 0.51 13.92 -5.35
C SER A 183 0.32 12.49 -5.84
N ALA A 184 1.24 11.62 -5.41
CA ALA A 184 1.08 10.17 -5.34
C ALA A 184 1.45 9.74 -3.90
N SER A 185 0.59 10.11 -2.94
CA SER A 185 0.83 9.91 -1.51
C SER A 185 0.36 8.53 -1.08
N PRO A 186 1.28 7.58 -0.72
CA PRO A 186 0.90 6.24 -0.29
C PRO A 186 -0.01 6.29 0.93
N TRP A 187 -1.08 5.49 0.86
CA TRP A 187 -2.07 5.40 1.91
C TRP A 187 -1.62 4.45 3.04
N HIS A 188 -2.08 4.72 4.23
CA HIS A 188 -2.18 3.80 5.37
C HIS A 188 -3.42 4.17 6.18
N LEU A 189 -3.87 3.28 7.04
CA LEU A 189 -5.06 3.49 7.85
C LEU A 189 -4.96 4.80 8.66
N GLY A 190 -5.99 5.65 8.55
CA GLY A 190 -6.08 6.96 9.19
C GLY A 190 -5.36 8.12 8.50
N LYS A 191 -4.62 7.86 7.40
CA LYS A 191 -3.89 8.92 6.69
C LYS A 191 -4.80 9.92 5.96
N ASP A 192 -5.97 9.50 5.57
CA ASP A 192 -7.01 10.36 4.97
C ASP A 192 -7.42 11.48 5.92
N ARG A 193 -7.70 11.16 7.17
CA ARG A 193 -8.04 12.14 8.22
C ARG A 193 -6.87 13.07 8.53
N LEU A 194 -5.67 12.49 8.72
CA LEU A 194 -4.44 13.25 8.94
C LEU A 194 -4.17 14.25 7.81
N ARG A 195 -4.39 13.83 6.55
CA ARG A 195 -4.19 14.68 5.36
C ARG A 195 -5.14 15.88 5.36
N VAL A 196 -6.42 15.67 5.66
CA VAL A 196 -7.41 16.76 5.74
C VAL A 196 -7.02 17.74 6.83
N GLU A 197 -6.68 17.27 8.04
CA GLU A 197 -6.28 18.11 9.17
C GLU A 197 -5.03 18.93 8.86
N MET A 198 -3.99 18.29 8.34
CA MET A 198 -2.72 18.94 7.99
C MET A 198 -2.90 20.00 6.89
N LEU A 199 -3.61 19.66 5.80
CA LEU A 199 -3.82 20.60 4.71
C LEU A 199 -4.74 21.77 5.14
N SER A 200 -5.78 21.50 5.92
CA SER A 200 -6.64 22.55 6.50
C SER A 200 -5.82 23.53 7.34
N SER A 201 -4.93 23.03 8.20
CA SER A 201 -4.01 23.85 9.00
C SER A 201 -3.09 24.71 8.14
N LEU A 202 -2.40 24.10 7.17
CA LEU A 202 -1.52 24.82 6.25
C LEU A 202 -2.26 25.93 5.51
N VAL A 203 -3.44 25.61 4.94
CA VAL A 203 -4.21 26.56 4.12
C VAL A 203 -4.73 27.73 4.96
N ALA A 204 -5.18 27.48 6.19
CA ALA A 204 -5.60 28.54 7.12
C ALA A 204 -4.47 29.56 7.42
N GLN A 205 -3.20 29.11 7.38
CA GLN A 205 -2.03 29.97 7.59
C GLN A 205 -1.65 30.75 6.33
N ILE A 206 -1.57 30.07 5.17
CA ILE A 206 -1.17 30.71 3.91
C ILE A 206 -2.27 31.59 3.30
N ARG A 207 -3.54 31.39 3.69
CA ARG A 207 -4.72 32.15 3.28
C ARG A 207 -4.86 32.27 1.75
N ARG A 208 -4.66 31.17 1.05
CA ARG A 208 -4.86 31.05 -0.40
C ARG A 208 -5.66 29.79 -0.70
N PRO A 209 -6.51 29.80 -1.74
CA PRO A 209 -7.13 28.57 -2.21
C PRO A 209 -6.07 27.52 -2.48
N PHE A 210 -6.36 26.27 -2.13
CA PHE A 210 -5.42 25.17 -2.25
C PHE A 210 -6.09 23.95 -2.87
N VAL A 211 -5.42 23.36 -3.86
CA VAL A 211 -5.92 22.21 -4.63
C VAL A 211 -4.91 21.07 -4.50
N TYR A 212 -5.39 19.90 -4.11
CA TYR A 212 -4.61 18.69 -3.91
C TYR A 212 -5.16 17.56 -4.81
N CYS A 213 -4.44 17.18 -5.85
CA CYS A 213 -4.80 16.09 -6.74
C CYS A 213 -3.94 14.87 -6.43
N ASN A 214 -4.55 13.78 -5.98
CA ASN A 214 -3.87 12.57 -5.57
C ASN A 214 -4.11 11.41 -6.52
N ALA A 215 -3.08 10.57 -6.72
CA ALA A 215 -3.22 9.32 -7.45
C ALA A 215 -4.09 8.32 -6.71
N ILE A 216 -4.71 7.42 -7.45
CA ILE A 216 -5.37 6.23 -6.92
C ILE A 216 -4.69 4.98 -7.47
N GLY A 217 -4.88 3.85 -6.77
CA GLY A 217 -4.49 2.52 -7.23
C GLY A 217 -3.50 1.81 -6.33
N GLY A 218 -3.14 0.59 -6.72
CA GLY A 218 -2.08 -0.20 -6.12
C GLY A 218 -0.87 -0.28 -7.04
N ASN A 219 0.34 -0.24 -6.48
CA ASN A 219 1.58 -0.52 -7.19
C ASN A 219 2.55 -1.24 -6.26
N ASP A 220 2.85 -2.51 -6.56
CA ASP A 220 3.60 -3.41 -5.68
C ASP A 220 2.96 -3.45 -4.28
N GLU A 221 3.71 -3.05 -3.24
CA GLU A 221 3.22 -2.94 -1.86
C GLU A 221 2.42 -1.67 -1.56
N LEU A 222 2.47 -0.66 -2.42
CA LEU A 222 1.89 0.66 -2.16
C LEU A 222 0.44 0.74 -2.59
N LEU A 223 -0.35 1.43 -1.77
CA LEU A 223 -1.75 1.75 -2.04
C LEU A 223 -1.93 3.26 -2.05
N PHE A 224 -2.69 3.76 -3.00
CA PHE A 224 -3.04 5.17 -3.14
C PHE A 224 -4.56 5.29 -3.09
N ASP A 225 -5.06 6.10 -2.18
CA ASP A 225 -6.49 6.19 -1.88
C ASP A 225 -7.25 7.18 -2.75
N GLY A 226 -6.56 7.97 -3.57
CA GLY A 226 -7.18 9.10 -4.24
C GLY A 226 -7.56 10.17 -3.22
N ALA A 227 -8.86 10.34 -2.95
CA ALA A 227 -9.38 11.34 -2.01
C ALA A 227 -8.75 12.73 -2.26
N SER A 228 -8.73 13.18 -3.51
CA SER A 228 -8.26 14.51 -3.89
C SER A 228 -9.09 15.58 -3.19
N LEU A 229 -8.47 16.71 -2.84
CA LEU A 229 -9.07 17.72 -1.95
C LEU A 229 -8.94 19.13 -2.54
N ALA A 230 -9.88 20.01 -2.20
CA ALA A 230 -9.69 21.43 -2.40
C ALA A 230 -10.16 22.22 -1.17
N PHE A 231 -9.48 23.31 -0.86
CA PHE A 231 -9.75 24.15 0.31
C PHE A 231 -9.90 25.61 -0.10
N ASP A 232 -10.81 26.31 0.60
CA ASP A 232 -10.91 27.77 0.52
C ASP A 232 -9.78 28.46 1.32
N PRO A 233 -9.59 29.80 1.21
CA PRO A 233 -8.54 30.51 1.91
C PRO A 233 -8.62 30.46 3.44
N ALA A 234 -9.74 30.01 4.02
CA ALA A 234 -9.90 29.81 5.46
C ALA A 234 -9.54 28.40 5.92
N GLY A 235 -9.07 27.54 5.01
CA GLY A 235 -8.75 26.13 5.30
C GLY A 235 -9.97 25.23 5.38
N ARG A 236 -11.14 25.67 4.91
CA ARG A 236 -12.35 24.83 4.89
C ARG A 236 -12.39 24.02 3.59
N LEU A 237 -12.72 22.74 3.74
CA LEU A 237 -12.84 21.84 2.58
C LEU A 237 -13.98 22.29 1.65
N ILE A 238 -13.73 22.40 0.35
CA ILE A 238 -14.71 22.78 -0.69
C ILE A 238 -14.92 21.71 -1.75
N ALA A 239 -14.04 20.71 -1.83
CA ALA A 239 -14.23 19.52 -2.66
C ALA A 239 -13.44 18.35 -2.10
N GLN A 240 -13.98 17.13 -2.28
CA GLN A 240 -13.32 15.87 -1.94
C GLN A 240 -13.66 14.84 -3.02
N GLY A 241 -12.64 14.19 -3.58
CA GLY A 241 -12.79 13.06 -4.49
C GLY A 241 -13.10 11.75 -3.77
N ALA A 242 -13.56 10.76 -4.52
CA ALA A 242 -13.86 9.43 -4.00
C ALA A 242 -12.62 8.77 -3.40
N MET A 243 -12.80 7.95 -2.34
CA MET A 243 -11.74 7.11 -1.79
C MET A 243 -11.74 5.75 -2.49
N PHE A 244 -10.56 5.30 -2.88
CA PHE A 244 -10.31 3.99 -3.52
C PHE A 244 -11.02 3.76 -4.86
N ASP A 245 -11.42 4.86 -5.55
CA ASP A 245 -11.98 4.84 -6.89
C ASP A 245 -11.44 5.99 -7.74
N GLU A 246 -11.39 5.81 -9.06
CA GLU A 246 -11.12 6.92 -9.98
C GLU A 246 -12.27 7.93 -9.89
N ASP A 247 -11.93 9.22 -9.91
CA ASP A 247 -12.94 10.28 -9.80
C ASP A 247 -12.53 11.52 -10.61
N PHE A 248 -13.48 12.42 -10.81
CA PHE A 248 -13.28 13.63 -11.60
C PHE A 248 -14.10 14.80 -11.02
N PRO A 249 -13.82 15.25 -9.78
CA PRO A 249 -14.50 16.40 -9.20
C PRO A 249 -14.26 17.67 -10.02
N VAL A 250 -15.34 18.37 -10.35
CA VAL A 250 -15.29 19.68 -11.00
C VAL A 250 -15.77 20.74 -10.01
N LEU A 251 -14.97 21.79 -9.84
CA LEU A 251 -15.28 22.87 -8.90
C LEU A 251 -14.77 24.22 -9.40
N ASP A 252 -15.36 25.29 -8.87
CA ASP A 252 -14.81 26.64 -9.00
C ASP A 252 -14.20 27.04 -7.63
N THR A 253 -12.90 27.26 -7.60
CA THR A 253 -12.17 27.57 -6.36
C THR A 253 -12.59 28.89 -5.71
N ASP A 254 -13.22 29.80 -6.47
CA ASP A 254 -13.64 31.10 -6.00
C ASP A 254 -15.12 31.11 -5.53
N ALA A 255 -15.91 30.10 -5.95
CA ALA A 255 -17.36 30.08 -5.74
C ALA A 255 -17.87 28.84 -4.98
N ALA A 256 -17.03 27.79 -4.80
CA ALA A 256 -17.44 26.55 -4.14
C ALA A 256 -17.74 26.78 -2.64
N ALA A 257 -18.86 26.22 -2.19
CA ALA A 257 -19.25 26.29 -0.78
C ALA A 257 -18.47 25.21 0.04
N PRO A 258 -18.17 25.49 1.33
CA PRO A 258 -17.59 24.51 2.22
C PRO A 258 -18.46 23.26 2.38
N ILE A 259 -17.80 22.09 2.42
CA ILE A 259 -18.42 20.79 2.66
C ILE A 259 -17.82 20.14 3.92
N ALA A 260 -18.55 19.19 4.51
CA ALA A 260 -17.99 18.34 5.55
C ALA A 260 -17.08 17.26 4.93
N PRO A 261 -15.94 16.91 5.55
CA PRO A 261 -15.13 15.79 5.12
C PRO A 261 -15.94 14.48 5.13
N THR A 262 -15.86 13.71 4.08
CA THR A 262 -16.41 12.35 4.03
C THR A 262 -15.35 11.39 4.58
N SER A 263 -15.73 10.59 5.57
CA SER A 263 -14.89 9.51 6.10
C SER A 263 -15.65 8.20 6.08
N VAL A 264 -14.93 7.11 5.93
CA VAL A 264 -15.46 5.75 6.05
C VAL A 264 -14.92 5.10 7.31
N ALA A 265 -15.59 4.06 7.80
CA ALA A 265 -15.09 3.30 8.94
C ALA A 265 -13.73 2.66 8.62
N ASP A 266 -12.89 2.47 9.63
CA ASP A 266 -11.54 1.92 9.45
C ASP A 266 -11.56 0.54 8.77
N GLU A 267 -12.55 -0.30 9.12
CA GLU A 267 -12.72 -1.63 8.52
C GLU A 267 -13.11 -1.54 7.03
N GLU A 268 -13.98 -0.60 6.68
CA GLU A 268 -14.36 -0.36 5.28
C GLU A 268 -13.17 0.16 4.47
N ALA A 269 -12.44 1.14 4.99
CA ALA A 269 -11.25 1.69 4.34
C ALA A 269 -10.21 0.61 4.12
N LEU A 270 -9.95 -0.22 5.14
CA LEU A 270 -9.02 -1.34 5.04
C LEU A 270 -9.46 -2.38 4.01
N TYR A 271 -10.73 -2.77 4.03
CA TYR A 271 -11.28 -3.73 3.07
C TYR A 271 -11.12 -3.23 1.63
N ARG A 272 -11.56 -2.01 1.36
CA ARG A 272 -11.48 -1.39 0.02
C ARG A 272 -10.03 -1.23 -0.45
N ALA A 273 -9.12 -0.87 0.45
CA ALA A 273 -7.69 -0.75 0.16
C ALA A 273 -7.07 -2.09 -0.24
N LEU A 274 -7.35 -3.17 0.52
CA LEU A 274 -6.84 -4.52 0.22
C LEU A 274 -7.42 -5.06 -1.09
N VAL A 275 -8.71 -4.88 -1.34
CA VAL A 275 -9.36 -5.26 -2.60
C VAL A 275 -8.73 -4.53 -3.78
N LEU A 276 -8.55 -3.20 -3.68
CA LEU A 276 -7.88 -2.38 -4.69
C LEU A 276 -6.45 -2.89 -4.95
N GLY A 277 -5.69 -3.17 -3.89
CA GLY A 277 -4.31 -3.65 -4.00
C GLY A 277 -4.21 -4.97 -4.74
N VAL A 278 -5.05 -5.95 -4.40
CA VAL A 278 -5.10 -7.25 -5.09
C VAL A 278 -5.51 -7.07 -6.56
N ARG A 279 -6.59 -6.34 -6.81
CA ARG A 279 -7.08 -6.10 -8.17
C ARG A 279 -6.01 -5.48 -9.08
N ASP A 280 -5.36 -4.43 -8.59
CA ASP A 280 -4.36 -3.71 -9.35
C ASP A 280 -3.08 -4.52 -9.55
N TYR A 281 -2.62 -5.24 -8.52
CA TYR A 281 -1.45 -6.11 -8.64
C TYR A 281 -1.66 -7.16 -9.73
N PHE A 282 -2.81 -7.83 -9.74
CA PHE A 282 -3.15 -8.81 -10.77
C PHE A 282 -3.25 -8.19 -12.16
N HIS A 283 -3.99 -7.11 -12.28
CA HIS A 283 -4.20 -6.44 -13.56
C HIS A 283 -2.88 -5.90 -14.15
N LYS A 284 -2.10 -5.19 -13.35
CA LYS A 284 -0.85 -4.54 -13.78
C LYS A 284 0.27 -5.54 -14.06
N CYS A 285 0.29 -6.68 -13.35
CA CYS A 285 1.24 -7.77 -13.60
C CYS A 285 0.76 -8.78 -14.66
N GLY A 286 -0.48 -8.67 -15.14
CA GLY A 286 -1.03 -9.55 -16.17
C GLY A 286 -1.55 -10.91 -15.66
N PHE A 287 -1.69 -11.10 -14.35
CA PHE A 287 -2.32 -12.30 -13.78
C PHE A 287 -3.84 -12.22 -13.90
N LYS A 288 -4.48 -13.40 -14.13
CA LYS A 288 -5.93 -13.48 -14.32
C LYS A 288 -6.64 -14.24 -13.20
N SER A 289 -5.94 -15.09 -12.47
CA SER A 289 -6.53 -15.94 -11.44
C SER A 289 -5.59 -16.18 -10.27
N ALA A 290 -6.19 -16.44 -9.11
CA ALA A 290 -5.50 -16.74 -7.87
C ALA A 290 -5.72 -18.20 -7.42
N VAL A 291 -4.73 -18.75 -6.72
CA VAL A 291 -4.85 -19.96 -5.92
C VAL A 291 -4.39 -19.65 -4.50
N LEU A 292 -5.05 -20.25 -3.49
CA LEU A 292 -4.63 -20.10 -2.10
C LEU A 292 -4.99 -21.35 -1.29
N GLY A 293 -4.23 -21.58 -0.21
CA GLY A 293 -4.55 -22.61 0.77
C GLY A 293 -5.73 -22.20 1.65
N LEU A 294 -6.74 -23.05 1.78
CA LEU A 294 -7.85 -22.89 2.73
C LEU A 294 -7.68 -23.86 3.89
N SER A 295 -7.24 -23.35 5.03
CA SER A 295 -7.02 -24.13 6.24
C SER A 295 -8.26 -24.22 7.14
N GLY A 296 -9.32 -23.48 6.83
CA GLY A 296 -10.45 -23.26 7.72
C GLY A 296 -10.18 -22.22 8.82
N GLY A 297 -8.96 -21.65 8.89
CA GLY A 297 -8.61 -20.55 9.78
C GLY A 297 -9.01 -19.18 9.22
N ILE A 298 -9.12 -18.20 10.12
CA ILE A 298 -9.61 -16.84 9.82
C ILE A 298 -8.75 -16.11 8.78
N ASP A 299 -7.42 -16.28 8.78
CA ASP A 299 -6.50 -15.58 7.88
C ASP A 299 -6.69 -16.04 6.43
N SER A 300 -6.77 -17.35 6.20
CA SER A 300 -7.06 -17.89 4.87
C SER A 300 -8.47 -17.52 4.39
N ALA A 301 -9.43 -17.46 5.31
CA ALA A 301 -10.79 -17.05 5.01
C ALA A 301 -10.85 -15.57 4.59
N LEU A 302 -10.23 -14.68 5.34
CA LEU A 302 -10.16 -13.26 5.02
C LEU A 302 -9.48 -13.03 3.66
N THR A 303 -8.34 -13.71 3.44
CA THR A 303 -7.61 -13.62 2.16
C THR A 303 -8.47 -14.06 0.98
N ALA A 304 -9.24 -15.14 1.14
CA ALA A 304 -10.16 -15.64 0.10
C ALA A 304 -11.27 -14.64 -0.21
N VAL A 305 -11.89 -14.03 0.81
CA VAL A 305 -12.94 -13.02 0.62
C VAL A 305 -12.40 -11.84 -0.17
N ILE A 306 -11.24 -11.30 0.22
CA ILE A 306 -10.60 -10.17 -0.47
C ILE A 306 -10.26 -10.55 -1.93
N ALA A 307 -9.73 -11.74 -2.17
CA ALA A 307 -9.40 -12.21 -3.51
C ALA A 307 -10.63 -12.34 -4.40
N VAL A 308 -11.76 -12.85 -3.87
CA VAL A 308 -13.02 -12.99 -4.61
C VAL A 308 -13.61 -11.63 -4.95
N GLU A 309 -13.62 -10.68 -4.03
CA GLU A 309 -14.09 -9.33 -4.28
C GLU A 309 -13.24 -8.61 -5.35
N ALA A 310 -11.92 -8.86 -5.34
CA ALA A 310 -10.99 -8.22 -6.26
C ALA A 310 -11.04 -8.81 -7.68
N LEU A 311 -11.25 -10.13 -7.81
CA LEU A 311 -11.02 -10.89 -9.05
C LEU A 311 -12.26 -11.57 -9.63
N GLY A 312 -13.33 -11.71 -8.85
CA GLY A 312 -14.48 -12.57 -9.16
C GLY A 312 -14.28 -14.02 -8.72
N ALA A 313 -15.36 -14.68 -8.31
CA ALA A 313 -15.32 -16.04 -7.77
C ALA A 313 -14.76 -17.07 -8.75
N GLU A 314 -15.04 -16.92 -10.04
CA GLU A 314 -14.58 -17.79 -11.13
C GLU A 314 -13.05 -17.77 -11.31
N ASN A 315 -12.38 -16.74 -10.81
CA ASN A 315 -10.93 -16.54 -10.92
C ASN A 315 -10.18 -16.90 -9.63
N VAL A 316 -10.87 -17.40 -8.61
CA VAL A 316 -10.24 -17.80 -7.34
C VAL A 316 -10.44 -19.29 -7.10
N ARG A 317 -9.35 -19.97 -6.71
CA ARG A 317 -9.35 -21.38 -6.36
C ARG A 317 -8.84 -21.57 -4.93
N GLY A 318 -9.67 -22.17 -4.07
CA GLY A 318 -9.30 -22.60 -2.74
C GLY A 318 -8.81 -24.05 -2.72
N VAL A 319 -7.77 -24.35 -1.97
CA VAL A 319 -7.23 -25.70 -1.84
C VAL A 319 -7.06 -26.05 -0.37
N SER A 320 -7.74 -27.08 0.10
CA SER A 320 -7.47 -27.66 1.41
C SER A 320 -6.40 -28.74 1.32
N LEU A 321 -5.44 -28.72 2.23
CA LEU A 321 -4.26 -29.59 2.24
C LEU A 321 -4.15 -30.30 3.60
N PRO A 322 -5.11 -31.18 3.94
CA PRO A 322 -5.16 -31.77 5.26
C PRO A 322 -3.99 -32.74 5.53
N SER A 323 -3.56 -32.77 6.79
CA SER A 323 -2.72 -33.80 7.39
C SER A 323 -3.54 -34.62 8.38
N GLN A 324 -2.90 -35.58 9.05
CA GLN A 324 -3.50 -36.36 10.15
C GLN A 324 -3.90 -35.47 11.36
N TYR A 325 -3.38 -34.27 11.47
CA TYR A 325 -3.65 -33.32 12.56
C TYR A 325 -4.76 -32.31 12.23
N SER A 326 -5.20 -32.29 10.98
CA SER A 326 -6.26 -31.38 10.55
C SER A 326 -7.59 -31.81 11.11
N SER A 327 -8.26 -30.93 11.84
CA SER A 327 -9.57 -31.20 12.43
C SER A 327 -10.68 -31.27 11.37
N GLN A 328 -11.71 -32.12 11.61
CA GLN A 328 -12.87 -32.14 10.73
C GLN A 328 -13.56 -30.76 10.67
N GLY A 329 -13.62 -30.04 11.80
CA GLY A 329 -14.19 -28.69 11.83
C GLY A 329 -13.48 -27.72 10.89
N SER A 330 -12.13 -27.78 10.80
CA SER A 330 -11.36 -26.93 9.86
C SER A 330 -11.65 -27.28 8.40
N LEU A 331 -11.84 -28.56 8.06
CA LEU A 331 -12.23 -28.98 6.72
C LEU A 331 -13.64 -28.51 6.35
N ASP A 332 -14.57 -28.62 7.29
CA ASP A 332 -15.95 -28.17 7.11
C ASP A 332 -16.02 -26.65 6.96
N ASP A 333 -15.30 -25.89 7.79
CA ASP A 333 -15.20 -24.43 7.69
C ASP A 333 -14.64 -23.99 6.33
N ALA A 334 -13.57 -24.63 5.84
CA ALA A 334 -12.99 -24.33 4.53
C ALA A 334 -13.97 -24.61 3.39
N ARG A 335 -14.70 -25.74 3.46
CA ARG A 335 -15.73 -26.11 2.48
C ARG A 335 -16.89 -25.12 2.49
N ILE A 336 -17.43 -24.79 3.66
CA ILE A 336 -18.54 -23.85 3.82
C ILE A 336 -18.15 -22.46 3.29
N LEU A 337 -16.94 -22.00 3.60
CA LEU A 337 -16.42 -20.75 3.06
C LEU A 337 -16.37 -20.76 1.52
N ALA A 338 -15.84 -21.84 0.93
CA ALA A 338 -15.77 -21.97 -0.52
C ALA A 338 -17.16 -21.98 -1.18
N GLU A 339 -18.14 -22.64 -0.56
CA GLU A 339 -19.54 -22.62 -0.98
C GLU A 339 -20.16 -21.22 -0.87
N ASN A 340 -19.95 -20.51 0.26
CA ASN A 340 -20.44 -19.16 0.47
C ASN A 340 -19.88 -18.15 -0.55
N LEU A 341 -18.61 -18.35 -0.96
CA LEU A 341 -17.92 -17.52 -1.94
C LEU A 341 -18.17 -17.94 -3.39
N GLY A 342 -18.72 -19.14 -3.62
CA GLY A 342 -18.95 -19.68 -4.96
C GLY A 342 -17.67 -20.00 -5.73
N ILE A 343 -16.57 -20.29 -5.03
CA ILE A 343 -15.27 -20.55 -5.65
C ILE A 343 -15.03 -22.05 -5.89
N ARG A 344 -14.13 -22.35 -6.81
CA ARG A 344 -13.63 -23.72 -6.96
C ARG A 344 -12.85 -24.14 -5.72
N TYR A 345 -13.16 -25.35 -5.22
CA TYR A 345 -12.54 -25.91 -4.03
C TYR A 345 -12.01 -27.32 -4.30
N ASP A 346 -10.72 -27.55 -4.03
CA ASP A 346 -10.07 -28.84 -4.17
C ASP A 346 -9.51 -29.31 -2.81
N ILE A 347 -9.51 -30.62 -2.57
CA ILE A 347 -8.91 -31.22 -1.36
C ILE A 347 -7.74 -32.11 -1.81
N VAL A 348 -6.55 -31.82 -1.33
CA VAL A 348 -5.32 -32.56 -1.64
C VAL A 348 -4.61 -32.92 -0.34
N PRO A 349 -4.84 -34.13 0.23
CA PRO A 349 -4.17 -34.58 1.46
C PRO A 349 -2.66 -34.63 1.29
N ILE A 350 -1.90 -34.14 2.29
CA ILE A 350 -0.44 -34.17 2.27
C ILE A 350 0.17 -35.47 2.80
N GLN A 351 -0.60 -36.27 3.55
CA GLN A 351 -0.10 -37.49 4.20
C GLN A 351 0.62 -38.45 3.24
N PRO A 352 0.10 -38.74 2.02
CA PRO A 352 0.76 -39.65 1.07
C PRO A 352 2.16 -39.19 0.60
N VAL A 353 2.50 -37.91 0.78
CA VAL A 353 3.81 -37.34 0.45
C VAL A 353 4.65 -37.12 1.71
N PHE A 354 4.02 -36.86 2.84
CA PHE A 354 4.70 -36.59 4.12
C PHE A 354 5.43 -37.81 4.67
N GLU A 355 4.77 -38.97 4.72
CA GLU A 355 5.39 -40.20 5.23
C GLU A 355 6.63 -40.65 4.40
N PRO A 356 6.59 -40.70 3.07
CA PRO A 356 7.80 -41.00 2.27
C PRO A 356 8.98 -40.05 2.52
N VAL A 357 8.72 -38.75 2.76
CA VAL A 357 9.80 -37.82 3.11
C VAL A 357 10.39 -38.13 4.47
N LYS A 358 9.57 -38.47 5.48
CA LYS A 358 10.05 -38.89 6.80
C LYS A 358 10.88 -40.18 6.72
N GLU A 359 10.38 -41.19 6.00
CA GLU A 359 11.07 -42.45 5.77
C GLU A 359 12.44 -42.25 5.10
N GLN A 360 12.50 -41.36 4.09
CA GLN A 360 13.76 -41.05 3.38
C GLN A 360 14.81 -40.41 4.30
N LEU A 361 14.39 -39.71 5.35
CA LEU A 361 15.26 -39.01 6.31
C LEU A 361 15.52 -39.82 7.59
N ALA A 362 14.84 -40.96 7.79
CA ALA A 362 14.84 -41.71 9.05
C ALA A 362 16.26 -42.10 9.51
N ASP A 363 17.11 -42.58 8.61
CA ASP A 363 18.47 -42.97 8.93
C ASP A 363 19.35 -41.77 9.35
N ILE A 364 19.13 -40.62 8.68
CA ILE A 364 19.85 -39.36 8.95
C ILE A 364 19.44 -38.79 10.31
N PHE A 365 18.17 -38.95 10.68
CA PHE A 365 17.61 -38.44 11.93
C PHE A 365 17.61 -39.47 13.06
N ALA A 366 18.27 -40.63 12.88
CA ALA A 366 18.30 -41.68 13.86
C ALA A 366 18.75 -41.18 15.24
N GLY A 367 17.96 -41.50 16.27
CA GLY A 367 18.19 -41.06 17.66
C GLY A 367 17.76 -39.62 17.98
N ARG A 368 17.09 -38.91 17.05
CA ARG A 368 16.45 -37.62 17.30
C ARG A 368 14.96 -37.83 17.50
N SER A 369 14.35 -37.09 18.40
CA SER A 369 12.89 -37.01 18.54
C SER A 369 12.32 -36.05 17.50
N GLU A 370 11.07 -36.25 17.12
CA GLU A 370 10.32 -35.28 16.31
C GLU A 370 10.26 -33.93 17.02
N ASP A 371 10.37 -32.86 16.22
CA ASP A 371 10.33 -31.47 16.68
C ASP A 371 9.73 -30.55 15.59
N THR A 372 10.06 -29.28 15.62
CA THR A 372 9.63 -28.29 14.60
C THR A 372 10.05 -28.68 13.17
N THR A 373 10.95 -29.65 12.99
CA THR A 373 11.38 -30.13 11.67
C THR A 373 10.21 -30.78 10.93
N GLU A 374 9.48 -31.66 11.58
CA GLU A 374 8.35 -32.38 10.99
C GLU A 374 7.17 -31.43 10.73
N GLU A 375 6.92 -30.46 11.65
CA GLU A 375 5.95 -29.39 11.43
C GLU A 375 6.28 -28.59 10.15
N ASN A 376 7.54 -28.20 10.00
CA ASN A 376 8.03 -27.45 8.85
C ASN A 376 8.00 -28.25 7.54
N ILE A 377 8.23 -29.57 7.59
CA ILE A 377 8.09 -30.44 6.40
C ILE A 377 6.64 -30.38 5.88
N GLN A 378 5.64 -30.49 6.78
CA GLN A 378 4.23 -30.39 6.38
C GLN A 378 3.93 -29.04 5.69
N ALA A 379 4.37 -27.93 6.28
CA ALA A 379 4.16 -26.59 5.70
C ALA A 379 4.81 -26.47 4.32
N ARG A 380 6.03 -27.01 4.14
CA ARG A 380 6.74 -26.98 2.84
C ARG A 380 6.09 -27.86 1.80
N LEU A 381 5.58 -29.03 2.16
CA LEU A 381 4.84 -29.89 1.23
C LEU A 381 3.56 -29.21 0.74
N ARG A 382 2.84 -28.49 1.60
CA ARG A 382 1.71 -27.64 1.20
C ARG A 382 2.16 -26.59 0.21
N GLY A 383 3.28 -25.90 0.46
CA GLY A 383 3.87 -24.94 -0.46
C GLY A 383 4.21 -25.54 -1.82
N VAL A 384 4.82 -26.72 -1.86
CA VAL A 384 5.15 -27.43 -3.11
C VAL A 384 3.90 -27.72 -3.94
N ILE A 385 2.84 -28.26 -3.31
CA ILE A 385 1.59 -28.59 -4.00
C ILE A 385 0.92 -27.32 -4.54
N LEU A 386 0.81 -26.27 -3.74
CA LEU A 386 0.20 -25.00 -4.14
C LEU A 386 0.99 -24.35 -5.29
N MET A 387 2.33 -24.35 -5.23
CA MET A 387 3.16 -23.83 -6.32
C MET A 387 3.07 -24.67 -7.59
N ALA A 388 2.93 -25.99 -7.47
CA ALA A 388 2.68 -26.85 -8.65
C ALA A 388 1.35 -26.50 -9.32
N MET A 389 0.29 -26.25 -8.53
CA MET A 389 -1.00 -25.80 -9.05
C MET A 389 -0.90 -24.39 -9.67
N SER A 390 -0.22 -23.46 -9.00
CA SER A 390 0.06 -22.13 -9.52
C SER A 390 0.69 -22.18 -10.91
N ASN A 391 1.76 -22.95 -11.06
CA ASN A 391 2.46 -23.12 -12.33
C ASN A 391 1.59 -23.81 -13.40
N LYS A 392 0.84 -24.84 -13.02
CA LYS A 392 0.04 -25.63 -13.96
C LYS A 392 -1.13 -24.85 -14.53
N PHE A 393 -1.74 -23.97 -13.72
CA PHE A 393 -2.94 -23.22 -14.11
C PHE A 393 -2.63 -21.76 -14.48
N GLY A 394 -1.39 -21.29 -14.32
CA GLY A 394 -1.02 -19.90 -14.55
C GLY A 394 -1.67 -18.95 -13.53
N SER A 395 -2.03 -19.45 -12.34
CA SER A 395 -2.64 -18.68 -11.26
C SER A 395 -1.57 -18.18 -10.31
N LEU A 396 -1.70 -16.94 -9.80
CA LEU A 396 -0.80 -16.44 -8.75
C LEU A 396 -1.17 -17.09 -7.42
N LEU A 397 -0.19 -17.64 -6.71
CA LEU A 397 -0.38 -18.11 -5.33
C LEU A 397 -0.41 -16.93 -4.37
N LEU A 398 -1.49 -16.83 -3.57
CA LEU A 398 -1.61 -15.87 -2.47
C LEU A 398 -1.17 -16.51 -1.15
N THR A 399 -0.37 -15.78 -0.36
CA THR A 399 -0.06 -16.19 1.01
C THR A 399 -1.09 -15.59 1.97
N THR A 400 -1.29 -16.26 3.09
CA THR A 400 -2.35 -15.93 4.06
C THR A 400 -1.80 -15.49 5.42
N GLY A 401 -0.48 -15.36 5.58
CA GLY A 401 0.14 -14.91 6.82
C GLY A 401 -0.16 -13.43 7.12
N ASN A 402 -0.44 -13.13 8.39
CA ASN A 402 -0.72 -11.78 8.87
C ASN A 402 0.54 -11.08 9.45
N LYS A 403 0.41 -9.80 9.81
CA LYS A 403 1.52 -8.98 10.32
C LYS A 403 2.09 -9.52 11.63
N SER A 404 1.24 -9.98 12.54
CA SER A 404 1.64 -10.44 13.88
C SER A 404 2.48 -11.71 13.79
N GLU A 405 2.06 -12.69 12.98
CA GLU A 405 2.81 -13.92 12.70
C GLU A 405 4.14 -13.62 12.02
N LEU A 406 4.12 -12.79 10.97
CA LEU A 406 5.32 -12.40 10.23
C LEU A 406 6.32 -11.64 11.12
N ALA A 407 5.82 -10.83 12.06
CA ALA A 407 6.67 -10.07 12.99
C ALA A 407 7.52 -11.00 13.85
N VAL A 408 6.89 -11.95 14.53
CA VAL A 408 7.58 -12.85 15.46
C VAL A 408 8.15 -14.09 14.79
N GLY A 409 7.96 -14.24 13.47
CA GLY A 409 8.45 -15.37 12.68
C GLY A 409 7.70 -16.67 12.92
N TYR A 410 6.45 -16.57 13.37
CA TYR A 410 5.53 -17.71 13.46
C TYR A 410 5.02 -18.10 12.07
N CYS A 411 5.96 -18.50 11.23
CA CYS A 411 5.79 -18.86 9.83
C CYS A 411 6.96 -19.73 9.38
N THR A 412 6.75 -20.49 8.31
CA THR A 412 7.75 -21.43 7.76
C THR A 412 8.27 -20.93 6.42
N LEU A 413 9.61 -20.71 6.34
CA LEU A 413 10.26 -20.44 5.07
C LEU A 413 9.99 -21.54 4.06
N TYR A 414 9.58 -21.13 2.84
CA TYR A 414 9.23 -22.04 1.74
C TYR A 414 8.02 -22.94 2.03
N GLY A 415 7.28 -22.65 3.10
CA GLY A 415 6.04 -23.30 3.46
C GLY A 415 4.85 -22.37 3.28
N ASP A 416 4.24 -21.94 4.37
CA ASP A 416 3.11 -20.97 4.39
C ASP A 416 3.48 -19.57 3.90
N MET A 417 4.78 -19.24 3.86
CA MET A 417 5.30 -18.02 3.25
C MET A 417 5.38 -18.08 1.71
N CYS A 418 5.11 -19.24 1.07
CA CYS A 418 5.13 -19.36 -0.39
C CYS A 418 4.03 -18.54 -1.04
N GLY A 419 4.36 -17.80 -2.08
CA GLY A 419 3.40 -17.08 -2.90
C GLY A 419 3.99 -15.89 -3.64
N GLY A 420 3.17 -15.26 -4.48
CA GLY A 420 3.54 -14.10 -5.27
C GLY A 420 3.00 -12.78 -4.70
N LEU A 421 2.00 -12.85 -3.79
CA LEU A 421 1.46 -11.68 -3.08
C LEU A 421 0.99 -12.10 -1.68
N ALA A 422 1.40 -11.34 -0.67
CA ALA A 422 1.03 -11.52 0.72
C ALA A 422 -0.04 -10.49 1.12
N VAL A 423 -1.31 -10.85 0.88
CA VAL A 423 -2.45 -9.91 0.91
C VAL A 423 -2.61 -9.22 2.26
N ILE A 424 -2.51 -9.97 3.37
CA ILE A 424 -2.75 -9.47 4.72
C ILE A 424 -1.49 -9.39 5.59
N SER A 425 -0.30 -9.44 4.99
CA SER A 425 0.98 -9.47 5.73
C SER A 425 1.29 -8.19 6.53
N ASP A 426 0.59 -7.10 6.29
CA ASP A 426 0.67 -5.88 7.09
C ASP A 426 -0.60 -5.64 7.95
N VAL A 427 -1.53 -6.59 8.00
CA VAL A 427 -2.73 -6.54 8.84
C VAL A 427 -2.45 -7.23 10.18
N PRO A 428 -2.47 -6.52 11.33
CA PRO A 428 -2.35 -7.14 12.65
C PRO A 428 -3.48 -8.15 12.91
N LYS A 429 -3.20 -9.19 13.69
CA LYS A 429 -4.19 -10.26 13.96
C LYS A 429 -5.48 -9.74 14.58
N THR A 430 -5.39 -8.78 15.48
CA THR A 430 -6.56 -8.12 16.07
C THR A 430 -7.43 -7.44 15.01
N MET A 431 -6.82 -6.83 14.00
CA MET A 431 -7.53 -6.23 12.88
C MET A 431 -8.10 -7.27 11.91
N VAL A 432 -7.45 -8.44 11.75
CA VAL A 432 -8.02 -9.58 10.99
C VAL A 432 -9.36 -10.00 11.57
N TYR A 433 -9.46 -10.09 12.92
CA TYR A 433 -10.74 -10.40 13.58
C TYR A 433 -11.78 -9.30 13.34
N ARG A 434 -11.42 -8.04 13.57
CA ARG A 434 -12.34 -6.90 13.37
C ARG A 434 -12.86 -6.84 11.94
N LEU A 435 -11.97 -7.01 10.96
CA LEU A 435 -12.34 -6.97 9.55
C LEU A 435 -13.25 -8.16 9.16
N SER A 436 -12.99 -9.34 9.70
CA SER A 436 -13.83 -10.52 9.46
C SER A 436 -15.25 -10.36 10.04
N GLU A 437 -15.37 -9.77 11.25
CA GLU A 437 -16.67 -9.43 11.83
C GLU A 437 -17.41 -8.35 11.01
N TRP A 438 -16.67 -7.33 10.52
CA TRP A 438 -17.23 -6.30 9.65
C TRP A 438 -17.75 -6.89 8.33
N ILE A 439 -17.03 -7.84 7.71
CA ILE A 439 -17.45 -8.54 6.50
C ILE A 439 -18.78 -9.29 6.75
N ASN A 440 -18.89 -9.91 7.90
CA ASN A 440 -20.07 -10.69 8.29
C ASN A 440 -21.26 -9.86 8.80
N ARG A 441 -21.18 -8.51 8.84
CA ARG A 441 -22.20 -7.63 9.44
C ARG A 441 -23.59 -7.74 8.85
N GLU A 442 -23.73 -8.12 7.60
CA GLU A 442 -25.02 -8.25 6.90
C GLU A 442 -25.43 -9.71 6.70
N ARG A 443 -24.46 -10.58 6.43
CA ARG A 443 -24.65 -12.02 6.27
C ARG A 443 -23.36 -12.75 6.64
N GLU A 444 -23.48 -13.98 7.05
CA GLU A 444 -22.34 -14.84 7.32
C GLU A 444 -21.68 -15.29 6.01
N ILE A 445 -20.51 -14.73 5.71
CA ILE A 445 -19.64 -15.12 4.59
C ILE A 445 -18.53 -16.01 5.10
N ILE A 446 -17.78 -15.53 6.11
CA ILE A 446 -16.76 -16.29 6.83
C ILE A 446 -17.46 -17.12 7.90
N PRO A 447 -17.32 -18.44 7.92
CA PRO A 447 -17.96 -19.29 8.94
C PRO A 447 -17.66 -18.77 10.35
N ARG A 448 -18.69 -18.71 11.19
CA ARG A 448 -18.54 -18.21 12.57
C ARG A 448 -17.48 -18.98 13.34
N ALA A 449 -17.39 -20.29 13.12
CA ALA A 449 -16.40 -21.15 13.73
C ALA A 449 -14.96 -20.72 13.36
N SER A 450 -14.69 -20.29 12.14
CA SER A 450 -13.37 -19.77 11.73
C SER A 450 -12.97 -18.51 12.51
N ILE A 451 -13.94 -17.69 12.95
CA ILE A 451 -13.68 -16.47 13.72
C ILE A 451 -13.52 -16.79 15.22
N THR A 452 -14.29 -17.71 15.75
CA THR A 452 -14.39 -17.93 17.21
C THR A 452 -13.48 -19.02 17.75
N LYS A 453 -13.03 -19.96 16.91
CA LYS A 453 -12.11 -21.01 17.36
C LYS A 453 -10.73 -20.43 17.70
N PRO A 454 -10.02 -21.00 18.68
CA PRO A 454 -8.64 -20.63 18.98
C PRO A 454 -7.77 -20.77 17.72
N PRO A 455 -6.89 -19.79 17.42
CA PRO A 455 -6.00 -19.88 16.28
C PRO A 455 -4.98 -21.01 16.49
N SER A 456 -4.76 -21.80 15.43
CA SER A 456 -3.85 -22.94 15.43
C SER A 456 -3.31 -23.22 14.03
N ALA A 457 -2.03 -23.59 13.95
CA ALA A 457 -1.41 -24.07 12.72
C ALA A 457 -1.77 -25.55 12.38
N GLU A 458 -2.35 -26.32 13.31
CA GLU A 458 -2.72 -27.73 13.17
C GLU A 458 -1.59 -28.61 12.60
N LEU A 459 -0.35 -28.41 13.07
CA LEU A 459 0.83 -29.16 12.65
C LEU A 459 1.23 -30.30 13.63
N ARG A 460 0.63 -30.30 14.82
CA ARG A 460 0.77 -31.30 15.88
C ARG A 460 -0.53 -31.44 16.69
N PRO A 461 -0.70 -32.51 17.50
CA PRO A 461 -1.90 -32.69 18.31
C PRO A 461 -2.16 -31.50 19.26
N ASP A 462 -3.42 -31.08 19.38
CA ASP A 462 -3.94 -30.06 20.31
C ASP A 462 -3.16 -28.72 20.31
N GLN A 463 -2.54 -28.39 19.20
CA GLN A 463 -1.76 -27.16 19.03
C GLN A 463 -2.63 -25.92 19.10
N THR A 464 -2.16 -24.90 19.82
CA THR A 464 -2.67 -23.52 19.77
C THR A 464 -1.54 -22.53 19.59
N ASP A 465 -1.81 -21.36 19.01
CA ASP A 465 -0.77 -20.32 18.84
C ASP A 465 -0.27 -19.82 20.20
N GLN A 466 -1.14 -19.80 21.22
CA GLN A 466 -0.80 -19.40 22.60
C GLN A 466 0.18 -20.34 23.30
N ASP A 467 0.40 -21.55 22.79
CA ASP A 467 1.49 -22.42 23.29
C ASP A 467 2.87 -21.74 23.10
N SER A 468 2.97 -20.87 22.09
CA SER A 468 4.21 -20.24 21.67
C SER A 468 4.20 -18.72 21.71
N LEU A 469 3.04 -18.08 21.67
CA LEU A 469 2.86 -16.63 21.57
C LEU A 469 2.03 -16.10 22.74
N PRO A 470 2.22 -14.84 23.15
CA PRO A 470 1.28 -14.18 24.06
C PRO A 470 -0.07 -13.95 23.34
N PRO A 471 -1.14 -13.62 24.08
CA PRO A 471 -2.40 -13.19 23.47
C PRO A 471 -2.18 -12.11 22.42
N TYR A 472 -2.93 -12.18 21.31
CA TYR A 472 -2.68 -11.30 20.15
C TYR A 472 -2.93 -9.81 20.43
N ASP A 473 -3.81 -9.45 21.36
CA ASP A 473 -4.00 -8.09 21.83
C ASP A 473 -2.72 -7.52 22.48
N VAL A 474 -2.02 -8.32 23.27
CA VAL A 474 -0.74 -7.96 23.88
C VAL A 474 0.37 -7.94 22.82
N LEU A 475 0.42 -8.95 21.95
CA LEU A 475 1.43 -9.03 20.88
C LEU A 475 1.35 -7.82 19.94
N ASP A 476 0.15 -7.48 19.46
CA ASP A 476 -0.05 -6.40 18.50
C ASP A 476 0.23 -5.03 19.14
N ALA A 477 -0.10 -4.84 20.42
CA ALA A 477 0.22 -3.62 21.13
C ALA A 477 1.75 -3.42 21.32
N ILE A 478 2.48 -4.49 21.63
CA ILE A 478 3.96 -4.45 21.70
C ILE A 478 4.54 -4.21 20.30
N LEU A 479 4.01 -4.87 19.28
CA LEU A 479 4.42 -4.70 17.88
C LEU A 479 4.22 -3.25 17.42
N GLU A 480 3.07 -2.64 17.69
CA GLU A 480 2.81 -1.23 17.39
C GLU A 480 3.80 -0.31 18.09
N ALA A 481 4.00 -0.49 19.39
CA ALA A 481 4.94 0.32 20.15
C ALA A 481 6.38 0.19 19.66
N TYR A 482 6.85 -1.04 19.38
CA TYR A 482 8.24 -1.29 19.02
C TYR A 482 8.54 -0.97 17.55
N VAL A 483 7.71 -1.44 16.61
CA VAL A 483 7.98 -1.32 15.16
C VAL A 483 7.50 0.02 14.62
N VAL A 484 6.31 0.45 14.95
CA VAL A 484 5.72 1.70 14.45
C VAL A 484 6.20 2.87 15.27
N GLY A 485 6.05 2.79 16.60
CA GLY A 485 6.41 3.85 17.54
C GLY A 485 7.90 3.98 17.83
N GLY A 486 8.74 2.99 17.45
CA GLY A 486 10.19 3.02 17.69
C GLY A 486 10.58 3.01 19.18
N LYS A 487 9.66 2.60 20.08
CA LYS A 487 9.88 2.61 21.51
C LYS A 487 10.88 1.55 21.94
N SER A 488 11.71 1.87 22.93
CA SER A 488 12.60 0.92 23.61
C SER A 488 11.82 -0.08 24.46
N ARG A 489 12.43 -1.20 24.82
CA ARG A 489 11.86 -2.20 25.75
C ARG A 489 11.44 -1.55 27.08
N ALA A 490 12.31 -0.70 27.65
CA ALA A 490 12.04 -0.02 28.91
C ALA A 490 10.80 0.88 28.82
N GLU A 491 10.61 1.62 27.73
CA GLU A 491 9.43 2.46 27.51
C GLU A 491 8.15 1.62 27.36
N ILE A 492 8.24 0.44 26.70
CA ILE A 492 7.09 -0.47 26.55
C ILE A 492 6.72 -1.08 27.90
N VAL A 493 7.71 -1.51 28.69
CA VAL A 493 7.48 -2.00 30.08
C VAL A 493 6.90 -0.90 30.96
N ALA A 494 7.41 0.33 30.86
CA ALA A 494 6.86 1.48 31.60
C ALA A 494 5.41 1.82 31.23
N ALA A 495 4.97 1.46 30.02
CA ALA A 495 3.57 1.58 29.60
C ALA A 495 2.65 0.47 30.17
N GLY A 496 3.17 -0.45 31.00
CA GLY A 496 2.41 -1.46 31.73
C GLY A 496 2.47 -2.88 31.18
N PHE A 497 3.33 -3.15 30.20
CA PHE A 497 3.51 -4.51 29.69
C PHE A 497 4.51 -5.32 30.53
N ASP A 498 4.28 -6.62 30.67
CA ASP A 498 5.14 -7.55 31.39
C ASP A 498 6.52 -7.66 30.74
N GLN A 499 7.59 -7.43 31.53
CA GLN A 499 8.94 -7.39 31.00
C GLN A 499 9.37 -8.69 30.28
N PRO A 500 9.21 -9.91 30.83
CA PRO A 500 9.52 -11.16 30.13
C PRO A 500 8.82 -11.29 28.78
N THR A 501 7.55 -10.86 28.70
CA THR A 501 6.76 -10.88 27.46
C THR A 501 7.33 -9.89 26.43
N VAL A 502 7.63 -8.65 26.85
CA VAL A 502 8.26 -7.63 25.99
C VAL A 502 9.58 -8.11 25.45
N ASP A 503 10.47 -8.61 26.32
CA ASP A 503 11.79 -9.10 25.96
C ASP A 503 11.72 -10.25 24.94
N ARG A 504 10.80 -11.18 25.14
CA ARG A 504 10.54 -12.30 24.24
C ARG A 504 10.04 -11.83 22.87
N VAL A 505 9.02 -10.99 22.84
CA VAL A 505 8.41 -10.52 21.59
C VAL A 505 9.40 -9.68 20.80
N VAL A 506 10.07 -8.71 21.41
CA VAL A 506 11.07 -7.87 20.75
C VAL A 506 12.22 -8.71 20.20
N ARG A 507 12.73 -9.69 21.00
CA ARG A 507 13.74 -10.63 20.51
C ARG A 507 13.28 -11.41 19.28
N LEU A 508 12.05 -11.92 19.28
CA LEU A 508 11.49 -12.65 18.14
C LEU A 508 11.39 -11.76 16.89
N ILE A 509 10.97 -10.50 17.06
CA ILE A 509 10.92 -9.54 15.95
C ILE A 509 12.32 -9.34 15.36
N ASP A 510 13.35 -9.16 16.20
CA ASP A 510 14.70 -8.86 15.73
C ASP A 510 15.36 -10.05 15.03
N VAL A 511 15.22 -11.27 15.57
CA VAL A 511 15.93 -12.45 15.03
C VAL A 511 15.25 -13.02 13.77
N ASN A 512 13.99 -12.71 13.51
CA ASN A 512 13.26 -13.22 12.36
C ASN A 512 13.29 -12.32 11.12
N GLU A 513 14.15 -11.29 11.10
CA GLU A 513 14.30 -10.44 9.90
C GLU A 513 14.71 -11.25 8.66
N TYR A 514 15.49 -12.32 8.82
CA TYR A 514 15.89 -13.19 7.71
C TYR A 514 14.71 -13.89 7.03
N LYS A 515 13.65 -14.23 7.78
CA LYS A 515 12.41 -14.78 7.21
C LYS A 515 11.67 -13.72 6.41
N ARG A 516 11.49 -12.53 6.98
CA ARG A 516 10.78 -11.42 6.34
C ARG A 516 11.43 -10.97 5.03
N ARG A 517 12.77 -11.07 4.91
CA ARG A 517 13.50 -10.76 3.67
C ARG A 517 13.20 -11.72 2.52
N GLN A 518 12.56 -12.84 2.80
CA GLN A 518 12.18 -13.86 1.81
C GLN A 518 10.66 -13.96 1.66
N ALA A 519 9.90 -13.08 2.29
CA ALA A 519 8.45 -13.01 2.13
C ALA A 519 8.09 -12.43 0.76
N ALA A 520 6.93 -12.85 0.25
CA ALA A 520 6.31 -12.22 -0.92
C ALA A 520 6.03 -10.73 -0.65
N PRO A 521 5.93 -9.88 -1.70
CA PRO A 521 5.45 -8.51 -1.55
C PRO A 521 4.11 -8.48 -0.82
N GLY A 522 3.97 -7.58 0.15
CA GLY A 522 2.76 -7.45 0.97
C GLY A 522 2.15 -6.07 0.87
N LEU A 523 0.82 -5.98 0.84
CA LEU A 523 0.11 -4.71 0.76
C LEU A 523 0.29 -3.90 2.05
N LYS A 524 0.86 -2.71 1.94
CA LYS A 524 1.11 -1.81 3.07
C LYS A 524 -0.17 -1.10 3.47
N ILE A 525 -0.61 -1.33 4.72
CA ILE A 525 -1.82 -0.70 5.29
C ILE A 525 -1.56 0.03 6.61
N THR A 526 -0.38 -0.15 7.19
CA THR A 526 0.04 0.58 8.40
C THR A 526 1.08 1.64 8.06
N SER A 527 1.33 2.57 8.98
CA SER A 527 2.35 3.61 8.79
C SER A 527 3.77 3.04 8.64
N LYS A 528 4.03 1.83 9.17
CA LYS A 528 5.31 1.12 8.99
C LYS A 528 5.07 -0.38 8.77
N ALA A 529 5.18 -0.81 7.51
CA ALA A 529 5.11 -2.21 7.09
C ALA A 529 6.50 -2.87 7.14
N PHE A 530 6.52 -4.20 7.24
CA PHE A 530 7.72 -4.97 6.96
C PHE A 530 8.01 -4.96 5.45
N GLY A 531 9.29 -5.05 5.08
CA GLY A 531 9.74 -4.98 3.69
C GLY A 531 10.50 -3.70 3.38
N VAL A 532 10.15 -3.01 2.29
CA VAL A 532 10.89 -1.85 1.78
C VAL A 532 10.95 -0.70 2.80
N GLY A 533 9.90 -0.48 3.56
CA GLY A 533 9.79 0.61 4.55
C GLY A 533 10.57 0.37 5.85
N ARG A 534 11.01 -0.87 6.13
CA ARG A 534 11.78 -1.21 7.33
C ARG A 534 13.07 -1.92 6.94
N ARG A 535 14.18 -1.18 6.95
CA ARG A 535 15.50 -1.63 6.45
C ARG A 535 16.41 -2.12 7.58
N MET A 536 15.96 -3.11 8.36
CA MET A 536 16.75 -3.69 9.45
C MET A 536 17.87 -4.58 8.92
N PRO A 537 19.12 -4.49 9.41
CA PRO A 537 20.17 -5.45 9.09
C PRO A 537 19.83 -6.84 9.63
N ILE A 538 20.04 -7.88 8.83
CA ILE A 538 19.88 -9.27 9.28
C ILE A 538 21.05 -9.65 10.22
N ALA A 539 22.28 -9.39 9.77
CA ALA A 539 23.49 -9.70 10.54
C ALA A 539 23.78 -8.56 11.55
N GLN A 540 23.02 -8.53 12.64
CA GLN A 540 23.18 -7.56 13.71
C GLN A 540 23.02 -8.21 15.10
N ARG A 541 23.56 -7.57 16.14
CA ARG A 541 23.51 -8.03 17.54
C ARG A 541 23.06 -6.95 18.53
N TYR A 542 22.55 -5.82 18.02
CA TYR A 542 22.04 -4.77 18.88
C TYR A 542 20.79 -5.25 19.62
N ARG A 543 20.77 -5.13 20.95
CA ARG A 543 19.65 -5.60 21.80
C ARG A 543 18.87 -4.47 22.45
N GLY A 544 19.31 -3.23 22.32
CA GLY A 544 18.67 -2.04 22.91
C GLY A 544 18.61 -2.12 24.44
N GLY A 545 19.37 -1.27 25.14
CA GLY A 545 19.26 -1.05 26.58
C GLY A 545 19.57 -2.29 27.46
N ASP A 546 20.82 -2.71 27.49
CA ASP A 546 21.39 -3.46 28.62
C ASP A 546 21.76 -2.47 29.73
#